data_d98b43f00bfeb8e78bfbd77d79cfb33e
#
_entry.id   d98b43f00bfeb8e78bfbd77d79cfb33e
#
_cell.length_a   1.000
_cell.length_b   1.000
_cell.length_c   1.000
_cell.angle_alpha   90.00
_cell.angle_beta   90.00
_cell.angle_gamma   90.00
#
_symmetry.space_group_name_H-M   'P 1'
#
loop_
_entity.id
_entity.type
_entity.pdbx_description
1 polymer ?
#
loop_
_entity_poly.entity_id
_entity_poly.type
_entity_poly.pdbx_seq_one_letter_code
_entity_poly.pdbx_strand_id
1 'polypeptide(L)' 'MTTTHFDQLQLAERWGLSTATLERWRTNGTGPKYIRLPGKVIYRLCDIEAYENKCLVSSTAEFRKRPWK' A
#
# COMPACT_ATOMS: atom_id res chain seq x y z
N MET A 1 -14.46 -11.36 -12.42
CA MET A 1 -14.12 -11.06 -12.27
C MET A 1 -13.87 -10.18 -11.93
N THR A 2 -13.55 -9.99 -11.41
CA THR A 2 -13.49 -8.99 -11.01
C THR A 2 -12.31 -8.67 -10.42
N THR A 3 -11.37 -8.25 -11.02
CA THR A 3 -10.15 -7.75 -10.52
C THR A 3 -10.38 -6.36 -10.00
N THR A 4 -10.09 -6.16 -8.75
CA THR A 4 -10.25 -4.86 -8.15
C THR A 4 -8.94 -4.12 -8.23
N HIS A 5 -8.99 -2.91 -8.73
CA HIS A 5 -7.82 -2.05 -8.83
C HIS A 5 -8.04 -0.80 -8.01
N PHE A 6 -6.96 -0.29 -7.43
CA PHE A 6 -6.97 0.93 -6.64
C PHE A 6 -6.00 1.90 -7.27
N ASP A 7 -6.38 3.16 -7.41
CA ASP A 7 -5.38 4.15 -7.76
C ASP A 7 -4.69 4.59 -6.47
N GLN A 8 -3.71 5.46 -6.60
CA GLN A 8 -2.93 5.79 -5.41
C GLN A 8 -3.76 6.55 -4.38
N LEU A 9 -4.73 7.33 -4.82
CA LEU A 9 -5.57 8.02 -3.86
C LEU A 9 -6.41 7.05 -3.06
N GLN A 10 -6.99 6.08 -3.75
CA GLN A 10 -7.81 5.08 -3.06
C GLN A 10 -6.98 4.24 -2.10
N LEU A 11 -5.78 3.88 -2.50
CA LEU A 11 -4.93 3.11 -1.61
C LEU A 11 -4.50 3.94 -0.41
N ALA A 12 -4.20 5.20 -0.64
CA ALA A 12 -3.83 6.07 0.47
C ALA A 12 -4.96 6.17 1.48
N GLU A 13 -6.20 6.26 0.99
CA GLU A 13 -7.34 6.33 1.89
C GLU A 13 -7.52 5.03 2.65
N ARG A 14 -7.30 3.92 1.97
CA ARG A 14 -7.46 2.61 2.61
C ARG A 14 -6.51 2.47 3.80
N TRP A 15 -5.30 2.98 3.65
CA TRP A 15 -4.28 2.81 4.69
C TRP A 15 -4.09 4.05 5.55
N GLY A 16 -4.84 5.11 5.28
CA GLY A 16 -4.71 6.32 6.07
C GLY A 16 -3.39 7.04 5.84
N LEU A 17 -2.88 6.98 4.62
CA LEU A 17 -1.61 7.61 4.28
C LEU A 17 -1.85 8.71 3.27
N SER A 18 -0.82 9.51 3.03
CA SER A 18 -0.90 10.50 1.98
C SER A 18 -0.39 9.89 0.68
N THR A 19 -0.80 10.45 -0.43
CA THR A 19 -0.32 9.99 -1.72
C THR A 19 1.18 10.24 -1.85
N ALA A 20 1.68 11.27 -1.19
CA ALA A 20 3.11 11.54 -1.22
C ALA A 20 3.91 10.39 -0.62
N THR A 21 3.36 9.75 0.41
CA THR A 21 4.01 8.60 1.01
C THR A 21 4.13 7.46 0.00
N LEU A 22 3.05 7.21 -0.74
CA LEU A 22 3.08 6.15 -1.73
C LEU A 22 4.06 6.48 -2.86
N GLU A 23 4.12 7.72 -3.26
CA GLU A 23 5.06 8.13 -4.29
C GLU A 23 6.49 7.93 -3.84
N ARG A 24 6.76 8.25 -2.59
CA ARG A 24 8.09 8.05 -2.03
C ARG A 24 8.45 6.56 -2.01
N TRP A 25 7.49 5.73 -1.65
CA TRP A 25 7.74 4.29 -1.63
C TRP A 25 8.10 3.78 -3.02
N ARG A 26 7.41 4.26 -4.04
CA ARG A 26 7.72 3.84 -5.40
C ARG A 26 9.11 4.27 -5.82
N THR A 27 9.48 5.48 -5.44
CA THR A 27 10.81 5.99 -5.75
C THR A 27 11.88 5.17 -5.05
N ASN A 28 11.62 4.76 -3.82
CA ASN A 28 12.59 4.01 -3.04
C ASN A 28 12.57 2.52 -3.33
N GLY A 29 11.63 2.06 -4.13
CA GLY A 29 11.52 0.64 -4.40
C GLY A 29 10.91 -0.15 -3.28
N THR A 30 10.11 0.51 -2.43
CA THR A 30 9.45 -0.17 -1.32
C THR A 30 7.94 -0.11 -1.52
N GLY A 31 7.21 -0.74 -0.62
CA GLY A 31 5.76 -0.76 -0.70
C GLY A 31 5.26 -1.90 -1.55
N PRO A 32 3.96 -1.93 -1.82
CA PRO A 32 3.38 -3.02 -2.59
C PRO A 32 3.71 -2.88 -4.07
N LYS A 33 3.53 -3.97 -4.80
CA LYS A 33 3.71 -3.96 -6.23
C LYS A 33 2.63 -3.10 -6.88
N TYR A 34 2.94 -2.58 -8.02
CA TYR A 34 2.00 -1.71 -8.72
C TYR A 34 2.18 -1.86 -10.22
N ILE A 35 1.18 -1.39 -10.95
CA ILE A 35 1.20 -1.37 -12.40
C ILE A 35 1.40 0.07 -12.83
N ARG A 36 2.43 0.30 -13.59
CA ARG A 36 2.71 1.63 -14.06
C ARG A 36 2.19 1.79 -15.48
N LEU A 37 1.15 2.57 -15.63
CA LEU A 37 0.57 2.84 -16.93
C LEU A 37 0.90 4.27 -17.33
N PRO A 38 0.85 4.57 -18.63
CA PRO A 38 1.06 5.95 -19.05
C PRO A 38 0.04 6.84 -18.37
N GLY A 39 0.53 7.77 -17.59
CA GLY A 39 -0.34 8.74 -16.95
C GLY A 39 -0.94 8.33 -15.64
N LYS A 40 -0.70 7.11 -15.17
CA LYS A 40 -1.28 6.72 -13.89
C LYS A 40 -0.60 5.49 -13.33
N VAL A 41 -0.83 5.27 -12.05
CA VAL A 41 -0.33 4.10 -11.35
C VAL A 41 -1.53 3.41 -10.72
N ILE A 42 -1.57 2.10 -10.84
CA ILE A 42 -2.67 1.31 -10.31
C ILE A 42 -2.10 0.22 -9.43
N TYR A 43 -2.78 -0.04 -8.33
CA TYR A 43 -2.42 -1.13 -7.43
C TYR A 43 -3.51 -2.18 -7.50
N ARG A 44 -3.13 -3.44 -7.63
CA ARG A 44 -4.10 -4.52 -7.66
C ARG A 44 -4.41 -4.96 -6.23
N LEU A 45 -5.65 -5.31 -5.99
CA LEU A 45 -6.05 -5.72 -4.65
C LEU A 45 -5.21 -6.89 -4.15
N CYS A 46 -4.91 -7.85 -5.01
CA CYS A 46 -4.12 -8.99 -4.55
C CYS A 46 -2.73 -8.57 -4.10
N ASP A 47 -2.14 -7.59 -4.76
CA ASP A 47 -0.83 -7.09 -4.34
C ASP A 47 -0.93 -6.30 -3.06
N ILE A 48 -2.02 -5.55 -2.91
CA ILE A 48 -2.26 -4.79 -1.68
C ILE A 48 -2.39 -5.74 -0.51
N GLU A 49 -3.18 -6.79 -0.67
CA GLU A 49 -3.38 -7.75 0.41
C GLU A 49 -2.11 -8.51 0.73
N ALA A 50 -1.32 -8.84 -0.28
CA ALA A 50 -0.07 -9.52 -0.04
C ALA A 50 0.86 -8.64 0.79
N TYR A 51 0.89 -7.35 0.50
CA TYR A 51 1.72 -6.44 1.26
C TYR A 51 1.19 -6.30 2.69
N GLU A 52 -0.12 -6.22 2.84
CA GLU A 52 -0.70 -6.13 4.16
C GLU A 52 -0.36 -7.34 5.00
N ASN A 53 -0.40 -8.53 4.39
CA ASN A 53 -0.04 -9.74 5.09
C ASN A 53 1.42 -9.75 5.50
N LYS A 54 2.26 -9.20 4.64
CA LYS A 54 3.68 -9.13 4.93
C LYS A 54 3.95 -8.22 6.11
N CYS A 55 3.15 -7.17 6.26
CA CYS A 55 3.31 -6.21 7.33
C CYS A 55 2.51 -6.57 8.57
N LEU A 56 1.71 -7.61 8.47
CA LEU A 56 0.88 -8.00 9.59
C LEU A 56 1.74 -8.44 10.76
N VAL A 57 1.47 -7.89 11.93
CA VAL A 57 2.19 -8.28 13.12
C VAL A 57 1.28 -9.08 14.01
N SER A 58 1.84 -10.08 14.64
CA SER A 58 1.06 -10.94 15.50
C SER A 58 1.33 -10.68 16.97
N SER A 59 2.25 -9.80 17.26
CA SER A 59 2.60 -9.49 18.63
C SER A 59 1.91 -8.23 19.09
N THR A 60 1.25 -8.29 20.22
CA THR A 60 0.61 -7.12 20.76
C THR A 60 1.59 -6.02 21.06
N ALA A 61 2.76 -6.39 21.53
CA ALA A 61 3.77 -5.39 21.84
C ALA A 61 4.18 -4.65 20.59
N GLU A 62 4.38 -5.35 19.49
CA GLU A 62 4.71 -4.68 18.26
C GLU A 62 3.56 -3.84 17.77
N PHE A 63 2.38 -4.32 17.98
CA PHE A 63 1.20 -3.62 17.53
C PHE A 63 1.09 -2.26 18.19
N ARG A 64 1.49 -2.15 19.44
CA ARG A 64 1.39 -0.90 20.14
C ARG A 64 2.47 0.08 19.75
N LYS A 65 3.47 -0.36 19.03
CA LYS A 65 4.53 0.54 18.65
C LYS A 65 4.38 1.04 17.26
N ARG A 66 3.27 1.50 16.90
CA ARG A 66 2.99 1.94 15.54
C ARG A 66 3.80 3.15 15.20
N PRO A 67 4.80 3.00 14.42
CA PRO A 67 5.68 4.12 14.16
C PRO A 67 5.10 5.19 13.26
N TRP A 68 4.14 4.82 12.45
CA TRP A 68 3.62 5.81 11.52
C TRP A 68 2.39 6.51 12.03
N LYS A 69 2.13 6.36 13.24
CA LYS A 69 0.95 7.03 13.77
C LYS A 69 1.16 8.41 14.06
#